data_5f5bf20f37334fe6505c7889cc713217
#
_entry.id   5f5bf20f37334fe6505c7889cc713217
#
_cell.length_a   1.000
_cell.length_b   1.000
_cell.length_c   1.000
_cell.angle_alpha   90.00
_cell.angle_beta   90.00
_cell.angle_gamma   90.00
#
_symmetry.space_group_name_H-M   'P 1'
#
loop_
_entity.id
_entity.type
_entity.pdbx_description
1 polymer ?
#
loop_
_entity_poly.entity_id
_entity_poly.type
_entity_poly.pdbx_seq_one_letter_code
_entity_poly.pdbx_strand_id
1 'polypeptide(L)'
;MGSTLDIINTFSKMAGAKLPDDRKMDGYDLSKVLTQKAPSPRNEFFYWAFAELHAVRKNDWKLHIKQRKPVEYGQPTIVLDKPELYNLSGDVSEKYNVSDKHPEMISKMLESIKVHLKDVVDSTPDQLVDRIKGYSLRND
;
A
#
# COMPACT_ATOMS: atom_id res chain seq x y z
N MET A 1 2.11 12.53 -1.30
CA MET A 1 1.21 11.41 -1.68
C MET A 1 -0.08 11.58 -0.90
N GLY A 2 -1.24 11.18 -1.46
CA GLY A 2 -2.54 11.19 -0.79
C GLY A 2 -3.38 10.01 -1.26
N SER A 3 -4.40 9.66 -0.50
CA SER A 3 -5.30 8.55 -0.76
C SER A 3 -6.74 8.93 -0.41
N THR A 4 -7.71 8.24 -0.95
CA THR A 4 -9.11 8.34 -0.52
C THR A 4 -9.32 7.97 0.95
N LEU A 5 -8.43 7.16 1.53
CA LEU A 5 -8.40 6.87 2.97
C LEU A 5 -8.21 8.12 3.83
N ASP A 6 -7.59 9.17 3.28
CA ASP A 6 -7.26 10.40 4.00
C ASP A 6 -8.45 11.38 4.10
N ILE A 7 -9.53 11.12 3.35
CA ILE A 7 -10.68 12.05 3.23
C ILE A 7 -11.32 12.28 4.60
N ILE A 8 -11.67 11.21 5.31
CA ILE A 8 -12.37 11.32 6.58
C ILE A 8 -11.51 12.03 7.64
N ASN A 9 -10.23 11.71 7.72
CA ASN A 9 -9.31 12.32 8.69
C ASN A 9 -9.13 13.82 8.40
N THR A 10 -8.96 14.17 7.12
CA THR A 10 -8.78 15.55 6.68
C THR A 10 -10.02 16.40 6.95
N PHE A 11 -11.19 15.93 6.52
CA PHE A 11 -12.42 16.71 6.68
C PHE A 11 -12.90 16.77 8.12
N SER A 12 -12.74 15.70 8.91
CA SER A 12 -13.02 15.76 10.35
C SER A 12 -12.15 16.81 11.03
N LYS A 13 -10.85 16.85 10.70
CA LYS A 13 -9.94 17.86 11.25
C LYS A 13 -10.35 19.28 10.84
N MET A 14 -10.71 19.49 9.60
CA MET A 14 -11.14 20.82 9.09
C MET A 14 -12.46 21.26 9.70
N ALA A 15 -13.37 20.32 9.99
CA ALA A 15 -14.65 20.57 10.62
C ALA A 15 -14.59 20.68 12.17
N GLY A 16 -13.41 20.46 12.78
CA GLY A 16 -13.28 20.40 14.24
C GLY A 16 -13.92 19.18 14.88
N ALA A 17 -14.25 18.14 14.10
CA ALA A 17 -14.85 16.92 14.60
C ALA A 17 -13.77 15.98 15.17
N LYS A 18 -14.16 15.17 16.15
CA LYS A 18 -13.32 14.11 16.70
C LYS A 18 -13.46 12.85 15.85
N LEU A 19 -12.31 12.23 15.53
CA LEU A 19 -12.29 10.90 14.97
C LEU A 19 -12.55 9.84 16.05
N PRO A 20 -13.08 8.65 15.68
CA PRO A 20 -13.11 7.51 16.59
C PRO A 20 -11.71 7.18 17.13
N ASP A 21 -11.61 6.85 18.41
CA ASP A 21 -10.38 6.44 19.11
C ASP A 21 -10.41 4.96 19.52
N ASP A 22 -11.53 4.29 19.24
CA ASP A 22 -11.78 2.87 19.51
C ASP A 22 -11.20 1.92 18.44
N ARG A 23 -10.64 2.48 17.38
CA ARG A 23 -10.09 1.72 16.24
C ARG A 23 -8.93 2.44 15.56
N LYS A 24 -8.06 1.67 14.92
CA LYS A 24 -6.98 2.23 14.09
C LYS A 24 -7.57 2.81 12.80
N MET A 25 -7.15 4.02 12.48
CA MET A 25 -7.53 4.71 11.24
C MET A 25 -6.34 4.73 10.27
N ASP A 26 -6.56 4.24 9.05
CA ASP A 26 -5.51 4.17 8.01
C ASP A 26 -5.29 5.50 7.27
N GLY A 27 -6.17 6.49 7.52
CA GLY A 27 -6.10 7.80 6.91
C GLY A 27 -5.15 8.76 7.65
N TYR A 28 -4.59 9.70 6.89
CA TYR A 28 -3.82 10.83 7.43
C TYR A 28 -4.60 12.13 7.28
N ASP A 29 -4.33 13.10 8.17
CA ASP A 29 -4.81 14.46 8.02
C ASP A 29 -3.96 15.21 6.98
N LEU A 30 -4.55 15.53 5.83
CA LEU A 30 -3.93 16.30 4.77
C LEU A 30 -4.32 17.78 4.77
N SER A 31 -4.97 18.30 5.82
CA SER A 31 -5.45 19.68 5.89
C SER A 31 -4.34 20.71 5.61
N LYS A 32 -3.15 20.50 6.21
CA LYS A 32 -2.00 21.38 5.98
C LYS A 32 -1.41 21.25 4.56
N VAL A 33 -1.52 20.08 3.95
CA VAL A 33 -1.13 19.90 2.54
C VAL A 33 -2.01 20.74 1.63
N LEU A 34 -3.32 20.72 1.88
CA LEU A 34 -4.30 21.43 1.07
C LEU A 34 -4.26 22.96 1.28
N THR A 35 -4.10 23.42 2.52
CA THR A 35 -4.21 24.84 2.87
C THR A 35 -2.87 25.57 2.92
N GLN A 36 -1.76 24.88 3.18
CA GLN A 36 -0.45 25.48 3.43
C GLN A 36 0.65 24.95 2.51
N LYS A 37 0.33 24.08 1.55
CA LYS A 37 1.30 23.40 0.67
C LYS A 37 2.39 22.64 1.46
N ALA A 38 2.07 22.18 2.67
CA ALA A 38 2.99 21.38 3.48
C ALA A 38 3.27 20.01 2.81
N PRO A 39 4.40 19.37 3.10
CA PRO A 39 4.64 18.01 2.64
C PRO A 39 3.60 17.05 3.21
N SER A 40 3.24 16.04 2.43
CA SER A 40 2.28 15.03 2.87
C SER A 40 2.88 14.16 3.99
N PRO A 41 2.13 13.88 5.07
CA PRO A 41 2.53 12.94 6.09
C PRO A 41 2.53 11.48 5.58
N ARG A 42 1.81 11.20 4.47
CA ARG A 42 1.80 9.88 3.85
C ARG A 42 3.02 9.69 2.98
N ASN A 43 3.94 8.84 3.42
CA ASN A 43 5.15 8.48 2.67
C ASN A 43 5.15 7.03 2.20
N GLU A 44 4.16 6.22 2.62
CA GLU A 44 4.02 4.82 2.27
C GLU A 44 2.56 4.48 1.94
N PHE A 45 2.34 3.58 0.98
CA PHE A 45 1.02 3.11 0.57
C PHE A 45 1.09 1.67 0.08
N PHE A 46 0.18 0.82 0.58
CA PHE A 46 0.08 -0.59 0.24
C PHE A 46 -1.10 -0.80 -0.72
N TYR A 47 -0.82 -1.44 -1.85
CA TYR A 47 -1.80 -1.68 -2.91
C TYR A 47 -2.37 -3.08 -2.77
N TRP A 48 -3.62 -3.15 -2.38
CA TRP A 48 -4.36 -4.37 -2.23
C TRP A 48 -5.34 -4.57 -3.38
N ALA A 49 -5.44 -5.78 -3.88
CA ALA A 49 -6.49 -6.19 -4.79
C ALA A 49 -7.22 -7.38 -4.17
N PHE A 50 -8.49 -7.17 -3.81
CA PHE A 50 -9.26 -8.07 -2.95
C PHE A 50 -8.55 -8.28 -1.59
N ALA A 51 -8.18 -9.53 -1.26
CA ALA A 51 -7.45 -9.86 -0.04
C ALA A 51 -5.94 -10.07 -0.27
N GLU A 52 -5.41 -9.70 -1.44
CA GLU A 52 -4.01 -9.90 -1.80
C GLU A 52 -3.25 -8.59 -1.87
N LEU A 53 -2.08 -8.53 -1.23
CA LEU A 53 -1.15 -7.43 -1.38
C LEU A 53 -0.38 -7.59 -2.69
N HIS A 54 -0.42 -6.57 -3.55
CA HIS A 54 0.22 -6.58 -4.86
C HIS A 54 1.49 -5.75 -4.91
N ALA A 55 1.48 -4.58 -4.29
CA ALA A 55 2.61 -3.67 -4.34
C ALA A 55 2.68 -2.79 -3.09
N VAL A 56 3.84 -2.21 -2.85
CA VAL A 56 4.04 -1.13 -1.90
C VAL A 56 4.70 0.05 -2.60
N ARG A 57 4.26 1.26 -2.28
CA ARG A 57 4.94 2.50 -2.66
C ARG A 57 5.52 3.16 -1.42
N LYS A 58 6.79 3.55 -1.50
CA LYS A 58 7.47 4.32 -0.47
C LYS A 58 8.15 5.52 -1.11
N ASN A 59 7.61 6.71 -0.86
CA ASN A 59 7.98 7.95 -1.56
C ASN A 59 7.86 7.77 -3.08
N ASP A 60 8.98 7.88 -3.81
CA ASP A 60 9.03 7.74 -5.27
C ASP A 60 9.33 6.30 -5.74
N TRP A 61 9.54 5.37 -4.83
CA TRP A 61 9.77 3.98 -5.17
C TRP A 61 8.51 3.16 -5.06
N LYS A 62 8.28 2.28 -6.05
CA LYS A 62 7.18 1.32 -6.05
C LYS A 62 7.70 -0.07 -6.34
N LEU A 63 7.41 -1.00 -5.45
CA LEU A 63 7.77 -2.42 -5.53
C LEU A 63 6.52 -3.25 -5.78
N HIS A 64 6.50 -4.01 -6.86
CA HIS A 64 5.49 -5.02 -7.13
C HIS A 64 6.00 -6.40 -6.71
N ILE A 65 5.14 -7.13 -6.00
CA ILE A 65 5.37 -8.54 -5.64
C ILE A 65 4.38 -9.47 -6.36
N LYS A 66 3.26 -8.91 -6.80
CA LYS A 66 2.22 -9.61 -7.57
C LYS A 66 1.71 -8.69 -8.66
N GLN A 67 1.25 -9.29 -9.77
CA GLN A 67 0.62 -8.57 -10.88
C GLN A 67 -0.70 -9.23 -11.27
N ARG A 68 -1.59 -8.45 -11.85
CA ARG A 68 -2.74 -8.94 -12.61
C ARG A 68 -2.60 -8.50 -14.05
N LYS A 69 -2.94 -9.37 -14.98
CA LYS A 69 -3.08 -8.96 -16.37
C LYS A 69 -4.25 -7.98 -16.48
N PRO A 70 -4.07 -6.80 -17.10
CA PRO A 70 -5.06 -5.73 -17.06
C PRO A 70 -6.32 -5.98 -17.93
N VAL A 71 -6.43 -7.12 -18.61
CA VAL A 71 -7.35 -7.28 -19.74
C VAL A 71 -8.66 -7.97 -19.40
N GLU A 72 -8.76 -8.72 -18.29
CA GLU A 72 -9.98 -9.47 -17.97
C GLU A 72 -10.28 -9.51 -16.48
N TYR A 73 -11.54 -9.22 -16.14
CA TYR A 73 -12.06 -9.42 -14.79
C TYR A 73 -12.03 -10.92 -14.44
N GLY A 74 -11.45 -11.26 -13.31
CA GLY A 74 -11.37 -12.66 -12.84
C GLY A 74 -10.10 -13.42 -13.23
N GLN A 75 -9.15 -12.79 -13.92
CA GLN A 75 -7.84 -13.41 -14.19
C GLN A 75 -7.07 -13.68 -12.89
N PRO A 76 -6.37 -14.83 -12.80
CA PRO A 76 -5.57 -15.15 -11.63
C PRO A 76 -4.47 -14.13 -11.39
N THR A 77 -4.16 -13.91 -10.13
CA THR A 77 -2.97 -13.14 -9.74
C THR A 77 -1.72 -13.90 -10.14
N ILE A 78 -0.75 -13.19 -10.70
CA ILE A 78 0.57 -13.72 -11.02
C ILE A 78 1.49 -13.31 -9.88
N VAL A 79 2.05 -14.29 -9.17
CA VAL A 79 3.16 -14.06 -8.25
C VAL A 79 4.40 -13.87 -9.10
N LEU A 80 5.14 -12.81 -8.85
CA LEU A 80 6.39 -12.53 -9.57
C LEU A 80 7.51 -13.40 -8.99
N ASP A 81 8.27 -14.07 -9.85
CA ASP A 81 9.46 -14.83 -9.43
C ASP A 81 10.49 -13.93 -8.72
N LYS A 82 10.58 -12.70 -9.20
CA LYS A 82 11.37 -11.63 -8.57
C LYS A 82 10.53 -10.35 -8.49
N PRO A 83 10.58 -9.63 -7.36
CA PRO A 83 9.91 -8.33 -7.26
C PRO A 83 10.40 -7.34 -8.32
N GLU A 84 9.51 -6.54 -8.85
CA GLU A 84 9.81 -5.48 -9.81
C GLU A 84 9.81 -4.13 -9.11
N LEU A 85 10.88 -3.35 -9.32
CA LEU A 85 11.06 -2.04 -8.68
C LEU A 85 11.05 -0.93 -9.72
N TYR A 86 10.31 0.14 -9.43
CA TYR A 86 10.16 1.31 -10.28
C TYR A 86 10.44 2.59 -9.51
N ASN A 87 11.09 3.57 -10.18
CA ASN A 87 11.29 4.90 -9.63
C ASN A 87 10.31 5.88 -10.29
N LEU A 88 9.24 6.21 -9.58
CA LEU A 88 8.15 7.05 -10.09
C LEU A 88 8.51 8.52 -10.27
N SER A 89 9.68 8.99 -9.79
CA SER A 89 10.10 10.38 -10.02
C SER A 89 10.41 10.66 -11.49
N GLY A 90 10.87 9.65 -12.23
CA GLY A 90 11.15 9.74 -13.66
C GLY A 90 10.36 8.76 -14.53
N ASP A 91 9.69 7.79 -13.92
CA ASP A 91 8.97 6.72 -14.62
C ASP A 91 7.59 6.48 -14.00
N VAL A 92 6.69 7.45 -14.16
CA VAL A 92 5.31 7.37 -13.64
C VAL A 92 4.52 6.21 -14.27
N SER A 93 4.92 5.79 -15.47
CA SER A 93 4.24 4.72 -16.23
C SER A 93 4.78 3.32 -15.92
N GLU A 94 5.74 3.18 -15.00
CA GLU A 94 6.29 1.90 -14.57
C GLU A 94 6.80 1.04 -15.74
N LYS A 95 7.56 1.66 -16.66
CA LYS A 95 8.08 1.01 -17.86
C LYS A 95 9.45 0.37 -17.65
N TYR A 96 10.24 0.92 -16.73
CA TYR A 96 11.65 0.56 -16.57
C TYR A 96 11.86 -0.08 -15.20
N ASN A 97 11.84 -1.41 -15.17
CA ASN A 97 12.19 -2.16 -13.97
C ASN A 97 13.68 -1.97 -13.64
N VAL A 98 13.95 -1.45 -12.46
CA VAL A 98 15.31 -1.15 -11.96
C VAL A 98 15.71 -2.05 -10.78
N SER A 99 15.03 -3.16 -10.57
CA SER A 99 15.22 -4.07 -9.43
C SER A 99 16.67 -4.55 -9.29
N ASP A 100 17.31 -4.90 -10.39
CA ASP A 100 18.69 -5.39 -10.38
C ASP A 100 19.72 -4.34 -9.93
N LYS A 101 19.37 -3.04 -10.01
CA LYS A 101 20.26 -1.93 -9.66
C LYS A 101 20.09 -1.47 -8.21
N HIS A 102 19.02 -1.87 -7.53
CA HIS A 102 18.65 -1.35 -6.20
C HIS A 102 18.20 -2.45 -5.23
N PRO A 103 19.03 -3.50 -4.99
CA PRO A 103 18.66 -4.60 -4.10
C PRO A 103 18.41 -4.16 -2.65
N GLU A 104 19.10 -3.10 -2.20
CA GLU A 104 18.92 -2.52 -0.87
C GLU A 104 17.53 -1.89 -0.69
N MET A 105 16.98 -1.27 -1.76
CA MET A 105 15.65 -0.68 -1.73
C MET A 105 14.58 -1.78 -1.69
N ILE A 106 14.77 -2.85 -2.47
CA ILE A 106 13.89 -4.02 -2.44
C ILE A 106 13.83 -4.59 -1.03
N SER A 107 14.97 -4.81 -0.39
CA SER A 107 15.04 -5.35 0.98
C SER A 107 14.28 -4.48 1.99
N LYS A 108 14.44 -3.15 1.93
CA LYS A 108 13.70 -2.21 2.77
C LYS A 108 12.20 -2.26 2.54
N MET A 109 11.77 -2.36 1.30
CA MET A 109 10.35 -2.38 0.96
C MET A 109 9.70 -3.73 1.30
N LEU A 110 10.42 -4.83 1.15
CA LEU A 110 9.97 -6.16 1.62
C LEU A 110 9.82 -6.21 3.14
N GLU A 111 10.70 -5.54 3.88
CA GLU A 111 10.56 -5.44 5.34
C GLU A 111 9.33 -4.61 5.72
N SER A 112 9.07 -3.49 5.03
CA SER A 112 7.83 -2.74 5.22
C SER A 112 6.58 -3.60 4.96
N ILE A 113 6.62 -4.45 3.92
CA ILE A 113 5.52 -5.39 3.63
C ILE A 113 5.31 -6.37 4.79
N LYS A 114 6.38 -6.96 5.33
CA LYS A 114 6.26 -7.90 6.46
C LYS A 114 5.63 -7.25 7.68
N VAL A 115 6.09 -6.04 8.03
CA VAL A 115 5.54 -5.27 9.15
C VAL A 115 4.06 -4.98 8.93
N HIS A 116 3.69 -4.53 7.74
CA HIS A 116 2.31 -4.24 7.38
C HIS A 116 1.42 -5.49 7.43
N LEU A 117 1.86 -6.61 6.87
CA LEU A 117 1.09 -7.85 6.89
C LEU A 117 0.85 -8.35 8.32
N LYS A 118 1.85 -8.24 9.18
CA LYS A 118 1.69 -8.57 10.60
C LYS A 118 0.65 -7.68 11.27
N ASP A 119 0.73 -6.36 11.05
CA ASP A 119 -0.23 -5.40 11.59
C ASP A 119 -1.66 -5.67 11.10
N VAL A 120 -1.84 -5.99 9.81
CA VAL A 120 -3.14 -6.35 9.23
C VAL A 120 -3.70 -7.60 9.88
N VAL A 121 -2.90 -8.65 10.06
CA VAL A 121 -3.33 -9.90 10.70
C VAL A 121 -3.69 -9.66 12.16
N ASP A 122 -2.85 -8.95 12.90
CA ASP A 122 -3.05 -8.69 14.33
C ASP A 122 -4.26 -7.78 14.61
N SER A 123 -4.62 -6.91 13.65
CA SER A 123 -5.74 -5.96 13.77
C SER A 123 -7.05 -6.43 13.10
N THR A 124 -7.02 -7.55 12.37
CA THR A 124 -8.18 -8.05 11.63
C THR A 124 -9.04 -8.94 12.54
N PRO A 125 -10.38 -8.76 12.57
CA PRO A 125 -11.27 -9.67 13.28
C PRO A 125 -11.09 -11.12 12.83
N ASP A 126 -11.12 -12.06 13.75
CA ASP A 126 -10.89 -13.50 13.52
C ASP A 126 -11.64 -14.08 12.30
N GLN A 127 -12.87 -13.61 12.07
CA GLN A 127 -13.68 -14.01 10.92
C GLN A 127 -13.08 -13.69 9.55
N LEU A 128 -12.17 -12.71 9.48
CA LEU A 128 -11.52 -12.28 8.25
C LEU A 128 -10.08 -12.79 8.14
N VAL A 129 -9.45 -13.12 9.26
CA VAL A 129 -8.06 -13.61 9.30
C VAL A 129 -7.90 -14.89 8.46
N ASP A 130 -8.85 -15.83 8.59
CA ASP A 130 -8.81 -17.09 7.83
C ASP A 130 -8.97 -16.88 6.33
N ARG A 131 -9.74 -15.86 5.92
CA ARG A 131 -9.83 -15.45 4.52
C ARG A 131 -8.52 -14.92 4.00
N ILE A 132 -7.87 -14.02 4.75
CA ILE A 132 -6.58 -13.43 4.37
C ILE A 132 -5.50 -14.52 4.30
N LYS A 133 -5.43 -15.40 5.31
CA LYS A 133 -4.53 -16.57 5.34
C LYS A 133 -4.81 -17.52 4.18
N GLY A 134 -6.07 -17.81 3.89
CA GLY A 134 -6.47 -18.69 2.80
C GLY A 134 -6.09 -18.17 1.42
N TYR A 135 -5.99 -16.87 1.22
CA TYR A 135 -5.51 -16.25 -0.03
C TYR A 135 -3.98 -16.24 -0.12
N SER A 136 -3.27 -16.04 0.98
CA SER A 136 -1.80 -16.05 0.99
C SER A 136 -1.21 -17.46 0.89
N LEU A 137 -1.89 -18.50 1.40
CA LEU A 137 -1.43 -19.90 1.37
C LEU A 137 -1.75 -20.65 0.06
N ARG A 138 -2.53 -20.08 -0.85
CA ARG A 138 -2.83 -20.71 -2.15
C ARG A 138 -1.74 -20.51 -3.21
N ASN A 139 -0.67 -19.84 -2.87
CA ASN A 139 0.37 -19.44 -3.82
C ASN A 139 1.78 -19.89 -3.40
N ASP A 140 1.88 -20.85 -2.45
CA ASP A 140 3.13 -21.52 -2.11
C ASP A 140 3.30 -22.84 -2.88
#